data_7833b4fc80653939685f1b3b1eb1e7ee
#
_entry.id   7833b4fc80653939685f1b3b1eb1e7ee
#
_cell.length_a   1.000
_cell.length_b   1.000
_cell.length_c   1.000
_cell.angle_alpha   90.00
_cell.angle_beta   90.00
_cell.angle_gamma   90.00
#
_symmetry.space_group_name_H-M   'P 1'
#
loop_
_entity.id
_entity.type
_entity.pdbx_description
1 polymer ?
#
loop_
_entity_poly.entity_id
_entity_poly.type
_entity_poly.pdbx_seq_one_letter_code
_entity_poly.pdbx_strand_id
1 'polypeptide(L)'
;MLKKIFISAILLIAVLSFVVSLLSGKNNDEKVIAAPADRVAVINIEGTIVSGEPGENIWGETTGASSGRLMREIREAAADSSVKALVLRINSPGGSVTAAEEVGRELKRFKETTDKPIITSMGDSAASAAYWLAAYSDTIYANPSTLTGSIGVYMPYMNTQELFKKIGIYTTKIKSGQYKDIMSADRPMTPEEQQILQNMVNQMFENFVAVIAEGRKMDIAKVKALADGRVYTGQQAQAVGLVDELGNYYDALEAAGKAIGVDGI
;
A
#
# COMPACT_ATOMS: atom_id res chain seq x y z
N MET A 1 -15.57 69.32 12.00
CA MET A 1 -16.73 68.94 11.25
C MET A 1 -16.52 67.59 10.52
N LEU A 2 -15.48 67.40 9.76
CA LEU A 2 -15.20 66.12 9.00
C LEU A 2 -15.24 64.85 9.86
N LYS A 3 -14.59 64.84 11.07
CA LYS A 3 -14.59 63.63 11.92
C LYS A 3 -16.00 63.15 12.34
N LYS A 4 -16.91 64.07 12.60
CA LYS A 4 -18.29 63.70 12.97
C LYS A 4 -19.06 63.11 11.80
N ILE A 5 -18.83 63.62 10.58
CA ILE A 5 -19.44 63.10 9.35
C ILE A 5 -18.94 61.68 9.09
N PHE A 6 -17.63 61.41 9.27
CA PHE A 6 -17.03 60.11 9.04
C PHE A 6 -17.55 59.06 10.04
N ILE A 7 -17.69 59.42 11.32
CA ILE A 7 -18.23 58.52 12.35
C ILE A 7 -19.73 58.21 12.09
N SER A 8 -20.51 59.22 11.63
CA SER A 8 -21.92 59.01 11.30
C SER A 8 -22.09 58.13 10.08
N ALA A 9 -21.21 58.23 9.06
CA ALA A 9 -21.21 57.35 7.87
C ALA A 9 -20.87 55.88 8.25
N ILE A 10 -19.90 55.67 9.12
CA ILE A 10 -19.57 54.31 9.58
C ILE A 10 -20.70 53.68 10.37
N LEU A 11 -21.34 54.44 11.27
CA LEU A 11 -22.50 53.98 12.02
C LEU A 11 -23.68 53.64 11.11
N LEU A 12 -23.92 54.45 10.07
CA LEU A 12 -24.98 54.17 9.07
C LEU A 12 -24.71 52.90 8.28
N ILE A 13 -23.50 52.67 7.84
CA ILE A 13 -23.10 51.45 7.15
C ILE A 13 -23.25 50.24 8.07
N ALA A 14 -22.84 50.32 9.31
CA ALA A 14 -22.99 49.26 10.30
C ALA A 14 -24.46 48.91 10.58
N VAL A 15 -25.34 49.93 10.71
CA VAL A 15 -26.79 49.72 10.86
C VAL A 15 -27.42 49.14 9.62
N LEU A 16 -27.02 49.60 8.42
CA LEU A 16 -27.52 49.06 7.16
C LEU A 16 -27.08 47.57 6.96
N SER A 17 -25.81 47.23 7.29
CA SER A 17 -25.33 45.86 7.27
C SER A 17 -26.07 44.95 8.24
N PHE A 18 -26.40 45.46 9.42
CA PHE A 18 -27.17 44.73 10.42
C PHE A 18 -28.61 44.50 10.01
N VAL A 19 -29.24 45.49 9.40
CA VAL A 19 -30.61 45.40 8.87
C VAL A 19 -30.66 44.46 7.67
N VAL A 20 -29.66 44.49 6.74
CA VAL A 20 -29.54 43.55 5.63
C VAL A 20 -29.32 42.13 6.17
N SER A 21 -28.50 41.94 7.20
CA SER A 21 -28.30 40.65 7.88
C SER A 21 -29.60 40.11 8.50
N LEU A 22 -30.41 40.97 9.12
CA LEU A 22 -31.72 40.59 9.67
C LEU A 22 -32.79 40.30 8.62
N LEU A 23 -32.76 40.98 7.49
CA LEU A 23 -33.67 40.75 6.38
C LEU A 23 -33.26 39.58 5.49
N SER A 24 -31.97 39.27 5.46
CA SER A 24 -31.39 38.05 4.78
C SER A 24 -31.50 36.79 5.68
N GLY A 25 -31.85 36.92 6.94
CA GLY A 25 -32.04 35.81 7.82
C GLY A 25 -33.46 35.28 7.84
N LYS A 26 -33.85 34.49 6.88
CA LYS A 26 -34.81 33.37 6.95
C LYS A 26 -35.11 32.80 5.56
N ASN A 27 -34.10 32.32 4.87
CA ASN A 27 -34.31 31.13 4.08
C ASN A 27 -33.72 29.96 4.92
N ASN A 28 -34.56 29.32 5.70
CA ASN A 28 -34.37 27.94 6.08
C ASN A 28 -34.56 27.11 4.81
N ASP A 29 -33.64 27.25 3.89
CA ASP A 29 -33.31 26.14 3.00
C ASP A 29 -32.73 25.08 3.94
N GLU A 30 -33.57 24.16 4.41
CA GLU A 30 -33.09 22.84 4.80
C GLU A 30 -32.20 22.41 3.65
N LYS A 31 -30.89 22.60 3.80
CA LYS A 31 -29.93 21.87 2.98
C LYS A 31 -30.27 20.42 3.24
N VAL A 32 -31.07 19.85 2.36
CA VAL A 32 -31.12 18.42 2.19
C VAL A 32 -29.66 18.03 1.93
N ILE A 33 -28.97 17.61 2.98
CA ILE A 33 -27.66 17.00 2.84
C ILE A 33 -27.96 15.73 2.09
N ALA A 34 -27.82 15.79 0.77
CA ALA A 34 -27.92 14.60 -0.07
C ALA A 34 -26.98 13.58 0.57
N ALA A 35 -27.49 12.36 0.78
CA ALA A 35 -26.64 11.28 1.25
C ALA A 35 -25.41 11.26 0.34
N PRO A 36 -24.19 11.11 0.90
CA PRO A 36 -22.99 11.08 0.09
C PRO A 36 -23.16 10.00 -0.98
N ALA A 37 -22.93 10.38 -2.25
CA ALA A 37 -23.02 9.45 -3.36
C ALA A 37 -22.08 8.27 -3.11
N ASP A 38 -22.49 7.06 -3.49
CA ASP A 38 -21.66 5.88 -3.42
C ASP A 38 -20.33 6.11 -4.15
N ARG A 39 -19.22 5.71 -3.54
CA ARG A 39 -17.86 6.00 -4.00
C ARG A 39 -17.01 4.74 -4.06
N VAL A 40 -16.03 4.76 -4.95
CA VAL A 40 -14.90 3.82 -4.97
C VAL A 40 -13.71 4.52 -4.31
N ALA A 41 -13.14 3.92 -3.28
CA ALA A 41 -11.89 4.40 -2.70
C ALA A 41 -10.72 3.86 -3.53
N VAL A 42 -9.72 4.70 -3.79
CA VAL A 42 -8.48 4.29 -4.46
C VAL A 42 -7.30 4.51 -3.53
N ILE A 43 -6.55 3.45 -3.25
CA ILE A 43 -5.32 3.50 -2.48
C ILE A 43 -4.14 3.25 -3.41
N ASN A 44 -3.24 4.24 -3.50
CA ASN A 44 -2.03 4.14 -4.31
C ASN A 44 -0.90 3.49 -3.52
N ILE A 45 -0.30 2.43 -4.09
CA ILE A 45 0.86 1.72 -3.54
C ILE A 45 2.01 1.91 -4.53
N GLU A 46 2.80 2.97 -4.33
CA GLU A 46 3.85 3.38 -5.27
C GLU A 46 5.24 3.28 -4.63
N GLY A 47 6.20 2.79 -5.42
CA GLY A 47 7.59 2.63 -4.97
C GLY A 47 7.79 1.48 -3.99
N THR A 48 8.90 1.48 -3.27
CA THR A 48 9.24 0.39 -2.33
C THR A 48 8.32 0.39 -1.12
N ILE A 49 7.81 -0.78 -0.75
CA ILE A 49 7.00 -0.97 0.45
C ILE A 49 7.91 -1.01 1.66
N VAL A 50 7.66 -0.13 2.64
CA VAL A 50 8.48 0.03 3.85
C VAL A 50 7.61 0.00 5.10
N SER A 51 8.18 -0.46 6.23
CA SER A 51 7.49 -0.47 7.52
C SER A 51 7.45 0.91 8.15
N GLY A 52 6.40 1.19 8.91
CA GLY A 52 6.26 2.39 9.73
C GLY A 52 5.55 3.55 9.02
N GLU A 53 5.84 4.76 9.48
CA GLU A 53 5.26 5.99 8.93
C GLU A 53 6.03 6.45 7.68
N PRO A 54 5.39 7.30 6.84
CA PRO A 54 6.06 7.84 5.66
C PRO A 54 7.32 8.61 6.06
N GLY A 55 8.45 8.25 5.45
CA GLY A 55 9.65 9.08 5.50
C GLY A 55 9.56 10.18 4.43
N GLU A 56 10.08 11.36 4.75
CA GLU A 56 10.27 12.43 3.78
C GLU A 56 11.75 12.51 3.39
N ASN A 57 12.02 12.71 2.11
CA ASN A 57 13.36 13.05 1.66
C ASN A 57 13.68 14.53 2.00
N ILE A 58 14.90 14.97 1.74
CA ILE A 58 15.34 16.35 2.02
C ILE A 58 14.55 17.42 1.23
N TRP A 59 13.73 17.02 0.28
CA TRP A 59 12.88 17.88 -0.54
C TRP A 59 11.41 17.84 -0.09
N GLY A 60 11.09 17.13 1.02
CA GLY A 60 9.72 16.99 1.55
C GLY A 60 8.86 16.01 0.77
N GLU A 61 9.45 15.19 -0.13
CA GLU A 61 8.70 14.17 -0.86
C GLU A 61 8.64 12.88 -0.05
N THR A 62 7.47 12.29 0.02
CA THR A 62 7.25 10.99 0.67
C THR A 62 7.91 9.88 -0.15
N THR A 63 8.80 9.11 0.46
CA THR A 63 9.50 8.03 -0.23
C THR A 63 8.85 6.69 0.05
N GLY A 64 8.38 6.03 -1.02
CA GLY A 64 7.83 4.68 -0.96
C GLY A 64 6.42 4.57 -0.36
N ALA A 65 5.91 3.34 -0.35
CA ALA A 65 4.62 2.99 0.23
C ALA A 65 4.81 2.54 1.68
N SER A 66 4.49 3.41 2.65
CA SER A 66 4.64 3.06 4.07
C SER A 66 3.44 2.26 4.60
N SER A 67 3.70 1.21 5.40
CA SER A 67 2.66 0.39 6.00
C SER A 67 1.72 1.21 6.89
N GLY A 68 2.24 2.19 7.64
CA GLY A 68 1.44 3.06 8.51
C GLY A 68 0.39 3.86 7.74
N ARG A 69 0.77 4.49 6.62
CA ARG A 69 -0.16 5.21 5.74
C ARG A 69 -1.20 4.26 5.14
N LEU A 70 -0.76 3.16 4.55
CA LEU A 70 -1.66 2.20 3.89
C LEU A 70 -2.69 1.61 4.86
N MET A 71 -2.28 1.23 6.07
CA MET A 71 -3.20 0.73 7.09
C MET A 71 -4.25 1.77 7.51
N ARG A 72 -3.87 3.05 7.63
CA ARG A 72 -4.85 4.12 7.92
C ARG A 72 -5.85 4.28 6.78
N GLU A 73 -5.40 4.40 5.54
CA GLU A 73 -6.28 4.55 4.37
C GLU A 73 -7.25 3.36 4.22
N ILE A 74 -6.80 2.12 4.47
CA ILE A 74 -7.67 0.93 4.46
C ILE A 74 -8.74 1.02 5.56
N ARG A 75 -8.37 1.42 6.79
CA ARG A 75 -9.32 1.57 7.89
C ARG A 75 -10.32 2.71 7.66
N GLU A 76 -9.89 3.82 7.09
CA GLU A 76 -10.75 4.93 6.70
C GLU A 76 -11.76 4.47 5.64
N ALA A 77 -11.29 3.77 4.59
CA ALA A 77 -12.17 3.20 3.56
C ALA A 77 -13.16 2.16 4.14
N ALA A 78 -12.75 1.38 5.14
CA ALA A 78 -13.63 0.44 5.82
C ALA A 78 -14.74 1.16 6.61
N ALA A 79 -14.39 2.22 7.35
CA ALA A 79 -15.29 2.97 8.23
C ALA A 79 -16.26 3.89 7.46
N ASP A 80 -15.90 4.35 6.27
CA ASP A 80 -16.72 5.26 5.46
C ASP A 80 -17.87 4.48 4.78
N SER A 81 -19.10 4.74 5.21
CA SER A 81 -20.30 4.08 4.65
C SER A 81 -20.60 4.47 3.20
N SER A 82 -20.08 5.59 2.72
CA SER A 82 -20.21 6.02 1.32
C SER A 82 -19.22 5.28 0.40
N VAL A 83 -18.12 4.75 0.91
CA VAL A 83 -17.20 3.87 0.17
C VAL A 83 -17.85 2.51 0.02
N LYS A 84 -18.02 2.02 -1.20
CA LYS A 84 -18.65 0.74 -1.52
C LYS A 84 -17.68 -0.27 -2.12
N ALA A 85 -16.55 0.16 -2.67
CA ALA A 85 -15.48 -0.69 -3.18
C ALA A 85 -14.11 -0.06 -2.91
N LEU A 86 -13.09 -0.90 -2.84
CA LEU A 86 -11.69 -0.50 -2.69
C LEU A 86 -10.90 -0.91 -3.94
N VAL A 87 -10.18 0.05 -4.54
CA VAL A 87 -9.22 -0.21 -5.61
C VAL A 87 -7.80 0.00 -5.07
N LEU A 88 -6.97 -1.03 -5.17
CA LEU A 88 -5.53 -0.94 -4.91
C LEU A 88 -4.84 -0.62 -6.24
N ARG A 89 -4.36 0.61 -6.42
CA ARG A 89 -3.52 0.97 -7.56
C ARG A 89 -2.06 0.73 -7.21
N ILE A 90 -1.47 -0.32 -7.78
CA ILE A 90 -0.13 -0.80 -7.39
C ILE A 90 0.88 -0.51 -8.50
N ASN A 91 1.94 0.24 -8.17
CA ASN A 91 3.13 0.41 -8.99
C ASN A 91 4.38 0.31 -8.11
N SER A 92 4.77 -0.92 -7.77
CA SER A 92 5.76 -1.22 -6.73
C SER A 92 6.58 -2.47 -7.07
N PRO A 93 7.91 -2.44 -6.87
CA PRO A 93 8.75 -3.62 -6.99
C PRO A 93 8.62 -4.58 -5.78
N GLY A 94 7.84 -4.22 -4.77
CA GLY A 94 7.78 -4.91 -3.49
C GLY A 94 8.55 -4.20 -2.39
N GLY A 95 9.04 -4.95 -1.40
CA GLY A 95 9.77 -4.36 -0.26
C GLY A 95 9.76 -5.24 0.98
N SER A 96 9.53 -4.63 2.14
CA SER A 96 9.56 -5.28 3.44
C SER A 96 8.46 -6.34 3.59
N VAL A 97 8.86 -7.56 3.98
CA VAL A 97 7.93 -8.65 4.31
C VAL A 97 7.01 -8.24 5.47
N THR A 98 7.57 -7.67 6.54
CA THR A 98 6.78 -7.22 7.70
C THR A 98 5.76 -6.15 7.32
N ALA A 99 6.11 -5.20 6.46
CA ALA A 99 5.17 -4.20 5.97
C ALA A 99 4.02 -4.85 5.17
N ALA A 100 4.32 -5.85 4.33
CA ALA A 100 3.30 -6.59 3.61
C ALA A 100 2.38 -7.39 4.56
N GLU A 101 2.92 -7.98 5.62
CA GLU A 101 2.14 -8.67 6.65
C GLU A 101 1.21 -7.72 7.41
N GLU A 102 1.70 -6.53 7.80
CA GLU A 102 0.88 -5.51 8.47
C GLU A 102 -0.29 -5.05 7.60
N VAL A 103 0.01 -4.63 6.38
CA VAL A 103 -1.02 -4.14 5.44
C VAL A 103 -1.95 -5.27 5.02
N GLY A 104 -1.41 -6.47 4.74
CA GLY A 104 -2.20 -7.65 4.39
C GLY A 104 -3.20 -8.04 5.48
N ARG A 105 -2.82 -7.91 6.76
CA ARG A 105 -3.74 -8.13 7.88
C ARG A 105 -4.90 -7.13 7.88
N GLU A 106 -4.65 -5.86 7.55
CA GLU A 106 -5.73 -4.86 7.43
C GLU A 106 -6.62 -5.12 6.21
N LEU A 107 -6.07 -5.56 5.08
CA LEU A 107 -6.86 -5.98 3.91
C LEU A 107 -7.73 -7.19 4.23
N LYS A 108 -7.18 -8.18 4.96
CA LYS A 108 -7.96 -9.33 5.44
C LYS A 108 -9.10 -8.89 6.36
N ARG A 109 -8.81 -8.01 7.34
CA ARG A 109 -9.82 -7.42 8.23
C ARG A 109 -10.89 -6.67 7.44
N PHE A 110 -10.50 -5.86 6.44
CA PHE A 110 -11.43 -5.16 5.57
C PHE A 110 -12.44 -6.13 4.93
N LYS A 111 -11.96 -7.25 4.37
CA LYS A 111 -12.83 -8.28 3.78
C LYS A 111 -13.72 -8.99 4.82
N GLU A 112 -13.22 -9.21 6.04
CA GLU A 112 -13.96 -9.88 7.11
C GLU A 112 -15.03 -8.99 7.76
N THR A 113 -14.86 -7.67 7.72
CA THR A 113 -15.72 -6.71 8.42
C THR A 113 -16.60 -5.87 7.49
N THR A 114 -16.41 -5.98 6.19
CA THR A 114 -17.20 -5.25 5.19
C THR A 114 -17.57 -6.17 4.02
N ASP A 115 -18.67 -5.86 3.35
CA ASP A 115 -19.06 -6.54 2.09
C ASP A 115 -18.50 -5.84 0.84
N LYS A 116 -17.50 -4.93 1.04
CA LYS A 116 -16.93 -4.11 -0.04
C LYS A 116 -15.89 -4.92 -0.81
N PRO A 117 -16.01 -5.04 -2.15
CA PRO A 117 -15.02 -5.73 -2.96
C PRO A 117 -13.70 -4.97 -3.00
N ILE A 118 -12.60 -5.73 -3.11
CA ILE A 118 -11.25 -5.21 -3.33
C ILE A 118 -10.83 -5.58 -4.76
N ILE A 119 -10.51 -4.58 -5.57
CA ILE A 119 -9.97 -4.76 -6.92
C ILE A 119 -8.54 -4.23 -6.97
N THR A 120 -7.62 -4.97 -7.56
CA THR A 120 -6.26 -4.48 -7.82
C THR A 120 -6.11 -4.08 -9.27
N SER A 121 -5.48 -2.91 -9.50
CA SER A 121 -4.97 -2.48 -10.80
C SER A 121 -3.46 -2.32 -10.73
N MET A 122 -2.73 -3.13 -11.49
CA MET A 122 -1.28 -3.10 -11.57
C MET A 122 -0.79 -2.10 -12.60
N GLY A 123 0.22 -1.28 -12.25
CA GLY A 123 0.93 -0.38 -13.14
C GLY A 123 2.07 -1.09 -13.88
N ASP A 124 3.24 -0.44 -13.94
CA ASP A 124 4.43 -1.02 -14.57
C ASP A 124 4.92 -2.25 -13.81
N SER A 125 4.83 -2.21 -12.47
CA SER A 125 5.27 -3.30 -11.60
C SER A 125 4.32 -3.51 -10.43
N ALA A 126 4.06 -4.77 -10.09
CA ALA A 126 3.42 -5.21 -8.85
C ALA A 126 4.02 -6.55 -8.44
N ALA A 127 5.24 -6.54 -7.90
CA ALA A 127 6.06 -7.72 -7.69
C ALA A 127 6.39 -7.95 -6.21
N SER A 128 6.70 -9.20 -5.83
CA SER A 128 7.14 -9.56 -4.47
C SER A 128 6.11 -9.10 -3.41
N ALA A 129 6.48 -8.34 -2.39
CA ALA A 129 5.58 -7.81 -1.37
C ALA A 129 4.36 -7.06 -1.95
N ALA A 130 4.48 -6.45 -3.13
CA ALA A 130 3.36 -5.80 -3.81
C ALA A 130 2.36 -6.82 -4.39
N TYR A 131 2.84 -7.95 -4.89
CA TYR A 131 1.96 -9.06 -5.29
C TYR A 131 1.31 -9.73 -4.07
N TRP A 132 2.02 -9.82 -2.94
CA TRP A 132 1.45 -10.26 -1.66
C TRP A 132 0.18 -9.47 -1.32
N LEU A 133 0.24 -8.13 -1.43
CA LEU A 133 -0.93 -7.28 -1.19
C LEU A 133 -2.02 -7.47 -2.23
N ALA A 134 -1.65 -7.57 -3.52
CA ALA A 134 -2.60 -7.83 -4.60
C ALA A 134 -3.37 -9.15 -4.41
N ALA A 135 -2.75 -10.17 -3.80
CA ALA A 135 -3.37 -11.47 -3.58
C ALA A 135 -4.59 -11.43 -2.64
N TYR A 136 -4.80 -10.36 -1.87
CA TYR A 136 -6.02 -10.16 -1.07
C TYR A 136 -7.23 -9.68 -1.88
N SER A 137 -7.03 -9.27 -3.14
CA SER A 137 -8.11 -8.74 -3.98
C SER A 137 -9.03 -9.82 -4.52
N ASP A 138 -10.28 -9.44 -4.77
CA ASP A 138 -11.28 -10.31 -5.40
C ASP A 138 -11.02 -10.45 -6.90
N THR A 139 -10.50 -9.37 -7.52
CA THR A 139 -10.10 -9.36 -8.94
C THR A 139 -8.82 -8.55 -9.11
N ILE A 140 -7.88 -9.08 -9.90
CA ILE A 140 -6.59 -8.48 -10.20
C ILE A 140 -6.51 -8.17 -11.70
N TYR A 141 -6.36 -6.89 -12.03
CA TYR A 141 -6.10 -6.37 -13.37
C TYR A 141 -4.62 -6.05 -13.56
N ALA A 142 -4.06 -6.44 -14.69
CA ALA A 142 -2.72 -6.07 -15.11
C ALA A 142 -2.69 -5.69 -16.60
N ASN A 143 -1.80 -4.75 -16.98
CA ASN A 143 -1.51 -4.58 -18.40
C ASN A 143 -0.70 -5.80 -18.91
N PRO A 144 -0.78 -6.15 -20.21
CA PRO A 144 -0.04 -7.30 -20.74
C PRO A 144 1.45 -7.30 -20.41
N SER A 145 2.08 -6.12 -20.34
CA SER A 145 3.51 -5.94 -20.09
C SER A 145 3.86 -5.61 -18.63
N THR A 146 2.90 -5.53 -17.71
CA THR A 146 3.16 -5.36 -16.28
C THR A 146 4.12 -6.41 -15.76
N LEU A 147 5.12 -6.03 -14.98
CA LEU A 147 6.00 -6.97 -14.30
C LEU A 147 5.40 -7.34 -12.94
N THR A 148 5.16 -8.64 -12.72
CA THR A 148 4.56 -9.15 -11.48
C THR A 148 5.17 -10.47 -11.04
N GLY A 149 4.58 -11.15 -10.06
CA GLY A 149 5.15 -12.35 -9.48
C GLY A 149 6.31 -12.03 -8.54
N SER A 150 7.55 -12.46 -8.85
CA SER A 150 8.70 -12.36 -7.93
C SER A 150 8.33 -12.91 -6.55
N ILE A 151 7.64 -14.06 -6.54
CA ILE A 151 7.18 -14.73 -5.32
C ILE A 151 8.38 -15.43 -4.72
N GLY A 152 8.93 -14.79 -3.68
CA GLY A 152 10.13 -15.26 -3.03
C GLY A 152 10.59 -14.29 -1.93
N VAL A 153 11.51 -14.76 -1.09
CA VAL A 153 12.10 -13.98 0.00
C VAL A 153 13.60 -14.15 -0.04
N TYR A 154 14.34 -13.08 0.17
CA TYR A 154 15.80 -13.15 0.34
C TYR A 154 16.27 -12.18 1.41
N MET A 155 17.39 -12.51 2.04
CA MET A 155 18.14 -11.64 2.96
C MET A 155 19.51 -11.35 2.33
N PRO A 156 19.80 -10.10 1.91
CA PRO A 156 21.10 -9.77 1.34
C PRO A 156 22.18 -9.79 2.44
N TYR A 157 23.32 -10.39 2.13
CA TYR A 157 24.51 -10.38 2.98
C TYR A 157 25.71 -9.94 2.14
N MET A 158 26.43 -8.92 2.62
CA MET A 158 27.65 -8.45 1.97
C MET A 158 28.84 -8.71 2.90
N ASN A 159 29.88 -9.35 2.39
CA ASN A 159 31.14 -9.54 3.11
C ASN A 159 32.20 -8.58 2.55
N THR A 160 32.69 -7.68 3.39
CA THR A 160 33.71 -6.68 3.08
C THR A 160 35.06 -6.94 3.77
N GLN A 161 35.25 -8.10 4.41
CA GLN A 161 36.44 -8.42 5.20
C GLN A 161 37.74 -8.22 4.42
N GLU A 162 37.83 -8.75 3.21
CA GLU A 162 39.04 -8.64 2.39
C GLU A 162 39.31 -7.21 1.91
N LEU A 163 38.25 -6.42 1.70
CA LEU A 163 38.39 -5.00 1.40
C LEU A 163 38.99 -4.25 2.60
N PHE A 164 38.43 -4.43 3.78
CA PHE A 164 38.89 -3.79 5.02
C PHE A 164 40.34 -4.16 5.33
N LYS A 165 40.69 -5.42 5.17
CA LYS A 165 42.07 -5.90 5.31
C LYS A 165 43.06 -5.20 4.37
N LYS A 166 42.67 -4.99 3.10
CA LYS A 166 43.50 -4.29 2.09
C LYS A 166 43.74 -2.82 2.44
N ILE A 167 42.80 -2.16 3.12
CA ILE A 167 42.92 -0.75 3.52
C ILE A 167 43.37 -0.57 4.98
N GLY A 168 43.78 -1.68 5.66
CA GLY A 168 44.33 -1.64 7.01
C GLY A 168 43.32 -1.45 8.12
N ILE A 169 42.02 -1.72 7.88
CA ILE A 169 40.95 -1.65 8.88
C ILE A 169 40.71 -3.02 9.48
N TYR A 170 40.74 -3.10 10.81
CA TYR A 170 40.51 -4.33 11.58
C TYR A 170 39.39 -4.06 12.59
N THR A 171 38.41 -4.96 12.65
CA THR A 171 37.32 -4.89 13.62
C THR A 171 37.49 -5.95 14.68
N THR A 172 37.48 -5.56 15.96
CA THR A 172 37.41 -6.48 17.09
C THR A 172 36.09 -6.35 17.77
N LYS A 173 35.39 -7.48 18.03
CA LYS A 173 34.08 -7.52 18.66
C LYS A 173 34.14 -8.22 19.99
N ILE A 174 33.65 -7.58 21.05
CA ILE A 174 33.38 -8.19 22.35
C ILE A 174 31.87 -8.47 22.40
N LYS A 175 31.47 -9.74 22.45
CA LYS A 175 30.11 -10.22 22.29
C LYS A 175 29.58 -10.91 23.53
N SER A 176 28.35 -10.69 23.89
CA SER A 176 27.63 -11.41 24.94
C SER A 176 27.11 -12.79 24.50
N GLY A 177 27.12 -13.09 23.21
CA GLY A 177 26.64 -14.36 22.66
C GLY A 177 27.21 -14.67 21.29
N GLN A 178 27.26 -15.96 20.95
CA GLN A 178 27.89 -16.48 19.73
C GLN A 178 27.37 -15.82 18.46
N TYR A 179 26.04 -15.62 18.33
CA TYR A 179 25.37 -15.12 17.13
C TYR A 179 25.09 -13.62 17.16
N LYS A 180 25.63 -12.85 18.15
CA LYS A 180 25.28 -11.42 18.29
C LYS A 180 25.75 -10.58 17.13
N ASP A 181 26.70 -11.05 16.36
CA ASP A 181 27.22 -10.40 15.16
C ASP A 181 26.90 -11.16 13.87
N ILE A 182 25.82 -11.94 13.86
CA ILE A 182 25.29 -12.57 12.65
C ILE A 182 25.03 -11.50 11.56
N MET A 183 25.30 -11.82 10.30
CA MET A 183 25.27 -10.88 9.16
C MET A 183 26.30 -9.75 9.25
N SER A 184 27.33 -9.84 10.06
CA SER A 184 28.39 -8.84 10.13
C SER A 184 29.22 -8.85 8.85
N ALA A 185 29.40 -7.67 8.23
CA ALA A 185 30.08 -7.54 6.95
C ALA A 185 31.62 -7.78 7.02
N ASP A 186 32.19 -7.78 8.21
CA ASP A 186 33.65 -7.83 8.45
C ASP A 186 34.21 -9.26 8.71
N ARG A 187 33.36 -10.28 8.56
CA ARG A 187 33.77 -11.69 8.62
C ARG A 187 32.85 -12.58 7.76
N PRO A 188 33.32 -13.77 7.35
CA PRO A 188 32.44 -14.78 6.78
C PRO A 188 31.34 -15.21 7.76
N MET A 189 30.20 -15.56 7.23
CA MET A 189 29.12 -16.23 7.97
C MET A 189 29.48 -17.69 8.20
N THR A 190 29.18 -18.22 9.39
CA THR A 190 29.36 -19.65 9.64
C THR A 190 28.22 -20.47 9.03
N PRO A 191 28.42 -21.79 8.81
CA PRO A 191 27.33 -22.66 8.33
C PRO A 191 26.10 -22.65 9.23
N GLU A 192 26.27 -22.60 10.55
CA GLU A 192 25.20 -22.54 11.53
C GLU A 192 24.43 -21.23 11.43
N GLU A 193 25.13 -20.10 11.28
CA GLU A 193 24.52 -18.79 11.07
C GLU A 193 23.72 -18.75 9.76
N GLN A 194 24.26 -19.32 8.69
CA GLN A 194 23.57 -19.44 7.41
C GLN A 194 22.29 -20.27 7.55
N GLN A 195 22.34 -21.38 8.31
CA GLN A 195 21.16 -22.21 8.55
C GLN A 195 20.07 -21.47 9.35
N ILE A 196 20.47 -20.68 10.35
CA ILE A 196 19.53 -19.84 11.12
C ILE A 196 18.78 -18.88 10.20
N LEU A 197 19.50 -18.14 9.35
CA LEU A 197 18.90 -17.19 8.42
C LEU A 197 18.06 -17.87 7.33
N GLN A 198 18.54 -19.03 6.83
CA GLN A 198 17.79 -19.81 5.83
C GLN A 198 16.43 -20.28 6.40
N ASN A 199 16.38 -20.69 7.65
CA ASN A 199 15.15 -21.08 8.31
C ASN A 199 14.16 -19.90 8.41
N MET A 200 14.65 -18.67 8.71
CA MET A 200 13.83 -17.47 8.71
C MET A 200 13.28 -17.15 7.31
N VAL A 201 14.13 -17.21 6.29
CA VAL A 201 13.72 -17.00 4.88
C VAL A 201 12.65 -18.02 4.47
N ASN A 202 12.86 -19.29 4.82
CA ASN A 202 11.89 -20.35 4.52
C ASN A 202 10.54 -20.10 5.20
N GLN A 203 10.54 -19.68 6.47
CA GLN A 203 9.30 -19.35 7.19
C GLN A 203 8.54 -18.19 6.53
N MET A 204 9.23 -17.10 6.17
CA MET A 204 8.64 -15.96 5.46
C MET A 204 8.10 -16.38 4.08
N PHE A 205 8.82 -17.25 3.38
CA PHE A 205 8.40 -17.80 2.10
C PHE A 205 7.13 -18.65 2.21
N GLU A 206 7.03 -19.52 3.21
CA GLU A 206 5.82 -20.33 3.44
C GLU A 206 4.61 -19.44 3.76
N ASN A 207 4.78 -18.34 4.52
CA ASN A 207 3.73 -17.38 4.76
C ASN A 207 3.26 -16.71 3.44
N PHE A 208 4.20 -16.33 2.58
CA PHE A 208 3.88 -15.74 1.28
C PHE A 208 3.09 -16.72 0.40
N VAL A 209 3.54 -17.96 0.31
CA VAL A 209 2.84 -19.03 -0.44
C VAL A 209 1.43 -19.23 0.11
N ALA A 210 1.25 -19.25 1.43
CA ALA A 210 -0.06 -19.44 2.05
C ALA A 210 -1.03 -18.30 1.71
N VAL A 211 -0.57 -17.05 1.75
CA VAL A 211 -1.40 -15.88 1.37
C VAL A 211 -1.85 -15.97 -0.09
N ILE A 212 -0.94 -16.35 -1.00
CA ILE A 212 -1.32 -16.50 -2.41
C ILE A 212 -2.28 -17.68 -2.61
N ALA A 213 -2.04 -18.80 -1.96
CA ALA A 213 -2.92 -19.96 -2.04
C ALA A 213 -4.35 -19.62 -1.56
N GLU A 214 -4.49 -18.91 -0.44
CA GLU A 214 -5.78 -18.43 0.07
C GLU A 214 -6.42 -17.42 -0.89
N GLY A 215 -5.70 -16.37 -1.25
CA GLY A 215 -6.23 -15.26 -2.06
C GLY A 215 -6.57 -15.66 -3.50
N ARG A 216 -5.74 -16.50 -4.12
CA ARG A 216 -5.97 -16.99 -5.49
C ARG A 216 -6.75 -18.28 -5.57
N LYS A 217 -7.16 -18.85 -4.42
CA LYS A 217 -7.86 -20.16 -4.33
C LYS A 217 -7.10 -21.26 -5.08
N MET A 218 -5.79 -21.26 -4.92
CA MET A 218 -4.87 -22.21 -5.56
C MET A 218 -4.40 -23.26 -4.57
N ASP A 219 -4.11 -24.46 -5.07
CA ASP A 219 -3.40 -25.46 -4.31
C ASP A 219 -1.98 -24.97 -3.95
N ILE A 220 -1.53 -25.22 -2.72
CA ILE A 220 -0.21 -24.81 -2.21
C ILE A 220 0.93 -25.35 -3.09
N ALA A 221 0.83 -26.58 -3.59
CA ALA A 221 1.84 -27.16 -4.43
C ALA A 221 1.93 -26.42 -5.78
N LYS A 222 0.78 -26.01 -6.34
CA LYS A 222 0.73 -25.19 -7.56
C LYS A 222 1.38 -23.82 -7.31
N VAL A 223 1.08 -23.16 -6.19
CA VAL A 223 1.71 -21.88 -5.83
C VAL A 223 3.21 -22.04 -5.69
N LYS A 224 3.69 -23.08 -4.99
CA LYS A 224 5.12 -23.35 -4.81
C LYS A 224 5.83 -23.57 -6.16
N ALA A 225 5.20 -24.21 -7.13
CA ALA A 225 5.75 -24.39 -8.46
C ALA A 225 5.91 -23.08 -9.25
N LEU A 226 5.12 -22.05 -8.92
CA LEU A 226 5.18 -20.69 -9.49
C LEU A 226 6.10 -19.75 -8.68
N ALA A 227 6.45 -20.13 -7.45
CA ALA A 227 7.12 -19.30 -6.44
C ALA A 227 8.63 -19.56 -6.37
N ASP A 228 9.31 -19.57 -7.50
CA ASP A 228 10.78 -19.72 -7.58
C ASP A 228 11.52 -18.37 -7.62
N GLY A 229 10.81 -17.28 -7.41
CA GLY A 229 11.35 -15.92 -7.42
C GLY A 229 11.36 -15.25 -8.80
N ARG A 230 10.93 -15.95 -9.86
CA ARG A 230 10.87 -15.34 -11.20
C ARG A 230 9.80 -14.27 -11.30
N VAL A 231 10.01 -13.34 -12.23
CA VAL A 231 9.00 -12.36 -12.64
C VAL A 231 8.20 -12.90 -13.82
N TYR A 232 6.97 -12.44 -13.94
CA TYR A 232 6.05 -12.72 -15.05
C TYR A 232 5.63 -11.40 -15.69
N THR A 233 5.35 -11.40 -16.99
CA THR A 233 4.52 -10.35 -17.57
C THR A 233 3.07 -10.51 -17.10
N GLY A 234 2.24 -9.46 -17.22
CA GLY A 234 0.81 -9.56 -16.88
C GLY A 234 0.12 -10.67 -17.66
N GLN A 235 0.45 -10.82 -18.96
CA GLN A 235 -0.06 -11.90 -19.82
C GLN A 235 0.37 -13.28 -19.33
N GLN A 236 1.64 -13.46 -18.94
CA GLN A 236 2.11 -14.73 -18.38
C GLN A 236 1.47 -15.03 -17.03
N ALA A 237 1.30 -14.00 -16.18
CA ALA A 237 0.67 -14.13 -14.88
C ALA A 237 -0.82 -14.53 -15.01
N GLN A 238 -1.53 -13.98 -15.98
CA GLN A 238 -2.90 -14.39 -16.29
C GLN A 238 -2.97 -15.87 -16.71
N ALA A 239 -2.08 -16.30 -17.59
CA ALA A 239 -2.07 -17.69 -18.08
C ALA A 239 -1.85 -18.73 -16.97
N VAL A 240 -1.19 -18.35 -15.85
CA VAL A 240 -0.97 -19.24 -14.70
C VAL A 240 -1.94 -18.98 -13.54
N GLY A 241 -2.83 -17.99 -13.65
CA GLY A 241 -3.88 -17.67 -12.68
C GLY A 241 -3.44 -16.72 -11.55
N LEU A 242 -2.29 -16.06 -11.70
CA LEU A 242 -1.84 -15.02 -10.76
C LEU A 242 -2.52 -13.66 -11.01
N VAL A 243 -3.07 -13.43 -12.20
CA VAL A 243 -3.85 -12.27 -12.62
C VAL A 243 -5.16 -12.77 -13.18
N ASP A 244 -6.26 -12.05 -12.99
CA ASP A 244 -7.58 -12.45 -13.49
C ASP A 244 -7.81 -11.88 -14.89
N GLU A 245 -7.61 -10.58 -15.06
CA GLU A 245 -7.96 -9.87 -16.28
C GLU A 245 -6.79 -9.00 -16.80
N LEU A 246 -6.68 -8.93 -18.13
CA LEU A 246 -5.82 -7.94 -18.76
C LEU A 246 -6.60 -6.65 -18.97
N GLY A 247 -6.07 -5.57 -18.43
CA GLY A 247 -6.70 -4.25 -18.52
C GLY A 247 -5.88 -3.18 -17.83
N ASN A 248 -6.27 -1.94 -18.02
CA ASN A 248 -5.64 -0.77 -17.43
C ASN A 248 -6.36 -0.32 -16.15
N TYR A 249 -6.00 0.87 -15.66
CA TYR A 249 -6.58 1.44 -14.45
C TYR A 249 -8.09 1.72 -14.57
N TYR A 250 -8.54 2.18 -15.73
CA TYR A 250 -9.95 2.49 -15.95
C TYR A 250 -10.81 1.24 -16.06
N ASP A 251 -10.28 0.14 -16.61
CA ASP A 251 -10.97 -1.16 -16.63
C ASP A 251 -11.23 -1.66 -15.20
N ALA A 252 -10.25 -1.50 -14.31
CA ALA A 252 -10.39 -1.85 -12.89
C ALA A 252 -11.39 -0.95 -12.14
N LEU A 253 -11.40 0.36 -12.44
CA LEU A 253 -12.40 1.28 -11.87
C LEU A 253 -13.81 0.94 -12.35
N GLU A 254 -13.98 0.67 -13.64
CA GLU A 254 -15.27 0.24 -14.20
C GLU A 254 -15.77 -1.05 -13.57
N ALA A 255 -14.87 -2.01 -13.35
CA ALA A 255 -15.20 -3.25 -12.63
C ALA A 255 -15.63 -2.99 -11.19
N ALA A 256 -14.96 -2.05 -10.49
CA ALA A 256 -15.34 -1.64 -9.15
C ALA A 256 -16.73 -0.98 -9.14
N GLY A 257 -17.00 -0.10 -10.10
CA GLY A 257 -18.33 0.51 -10.27
C GLY A 257 -19.43 -0.51 -10.52
N LYS A 258 -19.22 -1.40 -11.46
CA LYS A 258 -20.17 -2.49 -11.77
C LYS A 258 -20.45 -3.38 -10.54
N ALA A 259 -19.42 -3.68 -9.74
CA ALA A 259 -19.58 -4.49 -8.54
C ALA A 259 -20.49 -3.84 -7.47
N ILE A 260 -20.64 -2.52 -7.51
CA ILE A 260 -21.50 -1.74 -6.59
C ILE A 260 -22.78 -1.19 -7.26
N GLY A 261 -23.06 -1.60 -8.51
CA GLY A 261 -24.25 -1.18 -9.24
C GLY A 261 -24.20 0.26 -9.79
N VAL A 262 -23.00 0.83 -9.98
CA VAL A 262 -22.79 2.14 -10.58
C VAL A 262 -22.17 1.95 -11.97
N ASP A 263 -22.87 2.42 -13.00
CA ASP A 263 -22.39 2.43 -14.38
C ASP A 263 -21.70 3.76 -14.70
N GLY A 264 -20.52 3.70 -15.33
CA GLY A 264 -19.84 4.88 -15.89
C GLY A 264 -19.04 5.68 -14.85
N ILE A 265 -18.06 5.05 -14.22
CA ILE A 265 -17.02 5.72 -13.40
C ILE A 265 -15.93 6.28 -14.33
#